data_6a92eddcba353c3676494bce4cbbaa9f
#
_entry.id   6a92eddcba353c3676494bce4cbbaa9f
#
_cell.length_a   1.000
_cell.length_b   1.000
_cell.length_c   1.000
_cell.angle_alpha   90.00
_cell.angle_beta   90.00
_cell.angle_gamma   90.00
#
_symmetry.space_group_name_H-M   'P 1'
#
loop_
_entity.id
_entity.type
_entity.pdbx_description
1 polymer ?
#
loop_
_entity_poly.entity_id
_entity_poly.type
_entity_poly.pdbx_seq_one_letter_code
_entity_poly.pdbx_strand_id
1 'polypeptide(L)'
;LKSSNQALGVEMMMAVAEWTPASLLSLGSQSSSGPVNSIVTNVPGPQIPLYMQGAKLLSLYPQVPLLQGMGLGFALMSYDGKVCWGFNANPDVVPDLPEFVELVQQSLERVARDAGVVLSAVSQQAFDLSGNADT
;
A
#
# COMPACT_ATOMS: atom_id res chain seq x y z
N LEU A 1 29.88 -16.36 -5.02
CA LEU A 1 29.10 -15.42 -5.85
C LEU A 1 27.58 -15.52 -5.67
N LYS A 2 27.08 -16.34 -4.71
CA LYS A 2 25.65 -16.56 -4.51
C LYS A 2 25.07 -15.86 -3.26
N SER A 3 25.92 -15.25 -2.42
CA SER A 3 25.50 -14.60 -1.16
C SER A 3 25.22 -13.10 -1.27
N SER A 4 25.64 -12.46 -2.36
CA SER A 4 25.57 -11.00 -2.50
C SER A 4 24.15 -10.50 -2.85
N ASN A 5 23.34 -11.29 -3.55
CA ASN A 5 21.98 -10.85 -3.93
C ASN A 5 20.92 -11.03 -2.82
N GLN A 6 21.20 -11.90 -1.84
CA GLN A 6 20.30 -12.03 -0.67
C GLN A 6 20.50 -10.89 0.33
N ALA A 7 21.75 -10.42 0.48
CA ALA A 7 22.05 -9.28 1.33
C ALA A 7 21.42 -7.99 0.80
N LEU A 8 21.44 -7.75 -0.53
CA LEU A 8 20.81 -6.61 -1.17
C LEU A 8 19.28 -6.58 -0.96
N GLY A 9 18.63 -7.73 -1.00
CA GLY A 9 17.19 -7.82 -0.76
C GLY A 9 16.80 -7.47 0.68
N VAL A 10 17.60 -7.94 1.65
CA VAL A 10 17.36 -7.64 3.07
C VAL A 10 17.73 -6.18 3.40
N GLU A 11 18.82 -5.65 2.84
CA GLU A 11 19.17 -4.24 3.00
C GLU A 11 18.12 -3.30 2.38
N MET A 12 17.56 -3.63 1.22
CA MET A 12 16.47 -2.85 0.65
C MET A 12 15.19 -2.92 1.48
N MET A 13 14.85 -4.08 2.05
CA MET A 13 13.72 -4.19 2.97
C MET A 13 13.95 -3.41 4.27
N MET A 14 15.16 -3.40 4.80
CA MET A 14 15.51 -2.59 5.97
C MET A 14 15.53 -1.10 5.65
N ALA A 15 16.03 -0.69 4.48
CA ALA A 15 15.97 0.70 4.03
C ALA A 15 14.54 1.21 3.87
N VAL A 16 13.60 0.38 3.40
CA VAL A 16 12.17 0.74 3.34
C VAL A 16 11.58 0.87 4.76
N ALA A 17 12.02 0.04 5.72
CA ALA A 17 11.60 0.14 7.12
C ALA A 17 12.17 1.40 7.82
N GLU A 18 13.40 1.80 7.48
CA GLU A 18 14.02 3.04 7.99
C GLU A 18 13.37 4.31 7.41
N TRP A 19 12.75 4.22 6.25
CA TRP A 19 12.02 5.35 5.62
C TRP A 19 10.62 5.56 6.18
N THR A 20 10.19 4.76 7.16
CA THR A 20 9.00 5.12 7.95
C THR A 20 9.40 6.28 8.86
N PRO A 21 9.01 7.54 8.57
CA PRO A 21 9.45 8.67 9.39
C PRO A 21 9.06 8.42 10.84
N ALA A 22 10.00 8.55 11.75
CA ALA A 22 9.74 8.49 13.20
C ALA A 22 8.63 9.50 13.63
N SER A 23 8.40 10.52 12.80
CA SER A 23 7.28 11.44 12.89
C SER A 23 5.91 10.77 12.74
N LEU A 24 5.77 9.68 11.97
CA LEU A 24 4.52 8.91 11.90
C LEU A 24 4.28 8.08 13.19
N LEU A 25 5.33 7.58 13.80
CA LEU A 25 5.25 6.89 15.09
C LEU A 25 5.00 7.86 16.26
N SER A 26 5.54 9.09 16.18
CA SER A 26 5.33 10.11 17.20
C SER A 26 3.94 10.78 17.13
N LEU A 27 3.30 10.82 15.96
CA LEU A 27 1.91 11.26 15.82
C LEU A 27 0.94 10.30 16.51
N GLY A 28 1.26 9.00 16.58
CA GLY A 28 0.42 8.00 17.27
C GLY A 28 0.47 8.06 18.79
N SER A 29 1.49 8.70 19.39
CA SER A 29 1.67 8.71 20.84
C SER A 29 1.13 9.96 21.53
N GLN A 30 0.74 11.00 20.82
CA GLN A 30 0.44 12.29 21.43
C GLN A 30 -1.01 12.75 21.41
N SER A 31 -1.95 12.00 20.81
CA SER A 31 -3.31 12.54 20.77
C SER A 31 -4.37 11.46 20.67
N SER A 32 -5.08 11.23 21.75
CA SER A 32 -6.33 10.46 21.76
C SER A 32 -7.51 11.20 21.09
N SER A 33 -7.28 12.32 20.40
CA SER A 33 -8.30 13.12 19.72
C SER A 33 -7.66 14.15 18.77
N GLY A 34 -6.86 13.69 17.79
CA GLY A 34 -6.32 14.57 16.76
C GLY A 34 -7.30 14.76 15.59
N PRO A 35 -7.22 15.88 14.85
CA PRO A 35 -8.06 16.16 13.68
C PRO A 35 -7.73 15.28 12.46
N VAL A 36 -6.89 14.25 12.62
CA VAL A 36 -6.46 13.36 11.54
C VAL A 36 -7.34 12.13 11.52
N ASN A 37 -8.24 12.06 10.54
CA ASN A 37 -9.20 10.95 10.38
C ASN A 37 -8.75 9.93 9.34
N SER A 38 -7.79 10.27 8.51
CA SER A 38 -7.26 9.39 7.47
C SER A 38 -5.78 9.64 7.21
N ILE A 39 -5.11 8.64 6.67
CA ILE A 39 -3.70 8.75 6.24
C ILE A 39 -3.56 8.25 4.81
N VAL A 40 -2.81 9.02 4.01
CA VAL A 40 -2.41 8.66 2.66
C VAL A 40 -0.90 8.65 2.60
N THR A 41 -0.31 7.56 2.15
CA THR A 41 1.14 7.47 1.99
C THR A 41 1.51 6.96 0.60
N ASN A 42 2.62 7.47 0.06
CA ASN A 42 3.20 6.99 -1.19
C ASN A 42 4.66 6.62 -0.94
N VAL A 43 4.99 5.36 -1.20
CA VAL A 43 6.32 4.82 -1.01
C VAL A 43 6.89 4.41 -2.38
N PRO A 44 7.98 5.05 -2.85
CA PRO A 44 8.66 4.58 -4.04
C PRO A 44 9.36 3.25 -3.73
N GLY A 45 8.94 2.20 -4.42
CA GLY A 45 9.57 0.88 -4.33
C GLY A 45 10.55 0.63 -5.48
N PRO A 46 11.27 -0.51 -5.46
CA PRO A 46 12.25 -0.86 -6.47
C PRO A 46 11.60 -1.05 -7.86
N GLN A 47 12.23 -0.44 -8.87
CA GLN A 47 11.78 -0.53 -10.26
C GLN A 47 12.46 -1.67 -11.03
N ILE A 48 12.95 -2.67 -10.30
CA ILE A 48 13.55 -3.91 -10.81
C ILE A 48 12.82 -5.12 -10.22
N PRO A 49 12.67 -6.22 -10.97
CA PRO A 49 12.03 -7.41 -10.45
C PRO A 49 12.84 -8.02 -9.31
N LEU A 50 12.18 -8.30 -8.20
CA LEU A 50 12.76 -8.99 -7.05
C LEU A 50 12.47 -10.48 -7.11
N TYR A 51 13.37 -11.28 -6.55
CA TYR A 51 13.26 -12.74 -6.49
C TYR A 51 13.56 -13.22 -5.08
N MET A 52 12.75 -14.16 -4.59
CA MET A 52 12.99 -14.88 -3.35
C MET A 52 13.04 -16.38 -3.63
N GLN A 53 14.18 -17.02 -3.33
CA GLN A 53 14.41 -18.46 -3.57
C GLN A 53 14.05 -18.91 -5.01
N GLY A 54 14.32 -18.06 -6.00
CA GLY A 54 14.03 -18.32 -7.41
C GLY A 54 12.60 -17.94 -7.86
N ALA A 55 11.68 -17.63 -6.95
CA ALA A 55 10.35 -17.14 -7.29
C ALA A 55 10.36 -15.63 -7.53
N LYS A 56 9.76 -15.18 -8.64
CA LYS A 56 9.61 -13.76 -8.94
C LYS A 56 8.50 -13.16 -8.08
N LEU A 57 8.77 -12.03 -7.44
CA LEU A 57 7.75 -11.21 -6.80
C LEU A 57 6.92 -10.52 -7.89
N LEU A 58 5.61 -10.72 -7.88
CA LEU A 58 4.71 -10.19 -8.92
C LEU A 58 4.11 -8.85 -8.55
N SER A 59 3.79 -8.64 -7.27
CA SER A 59 3.15 -7.42 -6.76
C SER A 59 3.47 -7.22 -5.29
N LEU A 60 3.47 -5.95 -4.86
CA LEU A 60 3.62 -5.54 -3.47
C LEU A 60 2.41 -4.67 -3.10
N TYR A 61 1.59 -5.13 -2.17
CA TYR A 61 0.44 -4.37 -1.69
C TYR A 61 0.78 -3.72 -0.34
N PRO A 62 0.94 -2.39 -0.30
CA PRO A 62 1.26 -1.70 0.93
C PRO A 62 0.06 -1.67 1.86
N GLN A 63 0.32 -1.70 3.17
CA GLN A 63 -0.72 -1.57 4.18
C GLN A 63 -0.34 -0.51 5.21
N VAL A 64 -1.29 0.34 5.57
CA VAL A 64 -1.12 1.36 6.62
C VAL A 64 -1.93 0.93 7.83
N PRO A 65 -1.30 0.78 9.01
CA PRO A 65 -2.07 0.50 10.22
C PRO A 65 -2.99 1.69 10.55
N LEU A 66 -4.23 1.38 10.91
CA LEU A 66 -5.15 2.38 11.43
C LEU A 66 -4.80 2.68 12.88
N LEU A 67 -4.52 3.93 13.18
CA LEU A 67 -4.35 4.41 14.54
C LEU A 67 -5.70 4.73 15.17
N GLN A 68 -5.71 4.85 16.49
CA GLN A 68 -6.94 5.19 17.23
C GLN A 68 -7.51 6.53 16.72
N GLY A 69 -8.78 6.54 16.36
CA GLY A 69 -9.48 7.71 15.80
C GLY A 69 -9.41 7.81 14.28
N MET A 70 -8.70 6.92 13.58
CA MET A 70 -8.67 6.88 12.12
C MET A 70 -9.72 5.92 11.57
N GLY A 71 -10.47 6.38 10.56
CA GLY A 71 -11.45 5.57 9.86
C GLY A 71 -10.92 4.93 8.59
N LEU A 72 -9.92 5.57 7.94
CA LEU A 72 -9.40 5.16 6.63
C LEU A 72 -7.90 5.40 6.54
N GLY A 73 -7.19 4.43 6.01
CA GLY A 73 -5.79 4.56 5.59
C GLY A 73 -5.59 3.96 4.20
N PHE A 74 -4.84 4.63 3.35
CA PHE A 74 -4.45 4.02 2.09
C PHE A 74 -3.02 4.37 1.71
N ALA A 75 -2.38 3.42 1.06
CA ALA A 75 -0.99 3.51 0.68
C ALA A 75 -0.81 3.15 -0.79
N LEU A 76 0.16 3.81 -1.40
CA LEU A 76 0.64 3.49 -2.74
C LEU A 76 2.07 2.99 -2.63
N MET A 77 2.41 2.00 -3.45
CA MET A 77 3.79 1.56 -3.62
C MET A 77 4.05 1.27 -5.10
N SER A 78 5.11 1.86 -5.63
CA SER A 78 5.56 1.52 -6.98
C SER A 78 6.49 0.31 -6.94
N TYR A 79 6.33 -0.62 -7.88
CA TYR A 79 7.18 -1.80 -8.01
C TYR A 79 7.20 -2.32 -9.44
N ASP A 80 8.38 -2.55 -10.02
CA ASP A 80 8.59 -3.16 -11.35
C ASP A 80 7.66 -2.55 -12.42
N GLY A 81 7.58 -1.20 -12.49
CA GLY A 81 6.75 -0.46 -13.44
C GLY A 81 5.25 -0.43 -13.12
N LYS A 82 4.82 -0.91 -11.96
CA LYS A 82 3.42 -0.93 -11.50
C LYS A 82 3.24 -0.02 -10.29
N VAL A 83 2.02 0.44 -10.08
CA VAL A 83 1.60 1.08 -8.82
C VAL A 83 0.57 0.18 -8.16
N CYS A 84 0.89 -0.29 -6.96
CA CYS A 84 0.01 -1.10 -6.13
C CYS A 84 -0.60 -0.23 -5.03
N TRP A 85 -1.88 -0.46 -4.75
CA TRP A 85 -2.64 0.25 -3.75
C TRP A 85 -3.08 -0.70 -2.65
N GLY A 86 -3.06 -0.25 -1.40
CA GLY A 86 -3.64 -0.93 -0.26
C GLY A 86 -4.55 0.00 0.49
N PHE A 87 -5.75 -0.46 0.81
CA PHE A 87 -6.77 0.28 1.54
C PHE A 87 -7.12 -0.47 2.82
N ASN A 88 -7.06 0.23 3.94
CA ASN A 88 -7.48 -0.27 5.24
C ASN A 88 -8.57 0.68 5.78
N ALA A 89 -9.69 0.14 6.19
CA ALA A 89 -10.76 0.93 6.76
C ALA A 89 -11.38 0.26 8.00
N ASN A 90 -11.90 1.09 8.89
CA ASN A 90 -12.79 0.61 9.95
C ASN A 90 -14.20 0.50 9.35
N PRO A 91 -14.81 -0.69 9.29
CA PRO A 91 -16.11 -0.90 8.65
C PRO A 91 -17.24 -0.13 9.33
N ASP A 92 -17.11 0.20 10.62
CA ASP A 92 -18.11 1.00 11.35
C ASP A 92 -18.07 2.48 10.97
N VAL A 93 -16.93 2.94 10.40
CA VAL A 93 -16.72 4.35 10.04
C VAL A 93 -16.83 4.55 8.52
N VAL A 94 -16.37 3.57 7.74
CA VAL A 94 -16.35 3.59 6.28
C VAL A 94 -16.94 2.27 5.75
N PRO A 95 -18.27 2.10 5.84
CA PRO A 95 -18.95 0.88 5.38
C PRO A 95 -18.94 0.73 3.86
N ASP A 96 -18.74 1.82 3.13
CA ASP A 96 -18.77 1.95 1.68
C ASP A 96 -17.36 1.92 1.05
N LEU A 97 -16.38 1.32 1.74
CA LEU A 97 -15.02 1.19 1.24
C LEU A 97 -14.93 0.66 -0.22
N PRO A 98 -15.71 -0.35 -0.63
CA PRO A 98 -15.68 -0.82 -2.02
C PRO A 98 -16.03 0.27 -3.03
N GLU A 99 -17.06 1.08 -2.76
CA GLU A 99 -17.45 2.20 -3.62
C GLU A 99 -16.35 3.28 -3.67
N PHE A 100 -15.73 3.57 -2.52
CA PHE A 100 -14.60 4.49 -2.46
C PHE A 100 -13.43 4.02 -3.33
N VAL A 101 -13.10 2.73 -3.29
CA VAL A 101 -12.02 2.14 -4.11
C VAL A 101 -12.34 2.27 -5.61
N GLU A 102 -13.60 2.03 -6.02
CA GLU A 102 -14.04 2.22 -7.41
C GLU A 102 -13.91 3.69 -7.85
N LEU A 103 -14.30 4.64 -7.02
CA LEU A 103 -14.17 6.08 -7.32
C LEU A 103 -12.71 6.50 -7.47
N VAL A 104 -11.81 5.98 -6.64
CA VAL A 104 -10.37 6.21 -6.74
C VAL A 104 -9.84 5.66 -8.07
N GLN A 105 -10.24 4.44 -8.43
CA GLN A 105 -9.86 3.82 -9.70
C GLN A 105 -10.33 4.64 -10.91
N GLN A 106 -11.59 5.03 -10.93
CA GLN A 106 -12.15 5.87 -12.00
C GLN A 106 -11.42 7.22 -12.12
N SER A 107 -11.06 7.80 -10.99
CA SER A 107 -10.30 9.04 -10.95
C SER A 107 -8.90 8.87 -11.53
N LEU A 108 -8.22 7.77 -11.20
CA LEU A 108 -6.91 7.44 -11.75
C LEU A 108 -6.98 7.24 -13.27
N GLU A 109 -7.99 6.50 -13.76
CA GLU A 109 -8.21 6.28 -15.19
C GLU A 109 -8.45 7.59 -15.95
N ARG A 110 -9.17 8.53 -15.32
CA ARG A 110 -9.40 9.86 -15.89
C ARG A 110 -8.08 10.63 -16.01
N VAL A 111 -7.31 10.70 -14.93
CA VAL A 111 -6.01 11.38 -14.92
C VAL A 111 -5.05 10.76 -15.95
N ALA A 112 -5.00 9.44 -16.02
CA ALA A 112 -4.16 8.74 -17.00
C ALA A 112 -4.56 9.06 -18.43
N ARG A 113 -5.86 9.08 -18.73
CA ARG A 113 -6.41 9.45 -20.04
C ARG A 113 -6.04 10.88 -20.41
N ASP A 114 -6.21 11.82 -19.49
CA ASP A 114 -5.88 13.23 -19.71
C ASP A 114 -4.36 13.43 -19.91
N ALA A 115 -3.54 12.59 -19.28
CA ALA A 115 -2.09 12.58 -19.46
C ALA A 115 -1.62 11.79 -20.70
N GLY A 116 -2.52 11.15 -21.45
CA GLY A 116 -2.17 10.30 -22.60
C GLY A 116 -1.46 9.00 -22.23
N VAL A 117 -1.62 8.53 -21.00
CA VAL A 117 -1.01 7.30 -20.48
C VAL A 117 -2.01 6.15 -20.57
N VAL A 118 -1.58 5.04 -21.14
CA VAL A 118 -2.37 3.80 -21.17
C VAL A 118 -2.07 2.98 -19.90
N LEU A 119 -3.07 2.83 -19.03
CA LEU A 119 -2.95 1.94 -17.88
C LEU A 119 -3.06 0.48 -18.33
N SER A 120 -2.20 -0.38 -17.82
CA SER A 120 -2.38 -1.82 -17.91
C SER A 120 -3.59 -2.25 -17.05
N ALA A 121 -4.16 -3.44 -17.37
CA ALA A 121 -5.33 -3.94 -16.65
C ALA A 121 -5.12 -3.93 -15.13
N VAL A 122 -6.08 -3.36 -14.42
CA VAL A 122 -6.10 -3.33 -12.96
C VAL A 122 -6.58 -4.68 -12.45
N SER A 123 -5.79 -5.35 -11.62
CA SER A 123 -6.22 -6.53 -10.89
C SER A 123 -6.58 -6.13 -9.46
N GLN A 124 -7.83 -6.38 -9.07
CA GLN A 124 -8.26 -6.20 -7.69
C GLN A 124 -8.08 -7.53 -6.93
N GLN A 125 -7.46 -7.46 -5.78
CA GLN A 125 -7.38 -8.56 -4.84
C GLN A 125 -7.96 -8.09 -3.51
N ALA A 126 -9.14 -8.58 -3.16
CA ALA A 126 -9.73 -8.37 -1.86
C ALA A 126 -9.13 -9.38 -0.87
N PHE A 127 -8.68 -8.89 0.27
CA PHE A 127 -8.24 -9.72 1.38
C PHE A 127 -9.19 -9.50 2.56
N ASP A 128 -10.00 -10.51 2.83
CA ASP A 128 -10.91 -10.48 3.99
C ASP A 128 -10.19 -11.02 5.22
N LEU A 129 -10.00 -10.17 6.23
CA LEU A 129 -9.40 -10.53 7.52
C LEU A 129 -10.42 -11.10 8.51
N SER A 130 -11.70 -11.23 8.14
CA SER A 130 -12.75 -11.75 9.04
C SER A 130 -12.63 -13.24 9.37
N GLY A 131 -11.61 -13.91 8.83
CA GLY A 131 -11.31 -15.31 9.16
C GLY A 131 -12.24 -16.34 8.52
N ASN A 132 -13.14 -15.95 7.65
CA ASN A 132 -13.93 -16.86 6.84
C ASN A 132 -13.14 -17.19 5.56
N ALA A 133 -12.28 -18.19 5.66
CA ALA A 133 -11.76 -18.87 4.49
C ALA A 133 -12.89 -19.74 3.95
N ASP A 134 -13.66 -19.22 2.99
CA ASP A 134 -14.51 -20.08 2.18
C ASP A 134 -13.62 -20.98 1.34
N THR A 135 -13.72 -22.27 1.67
CA THR A 135 -13.10 -23.43 1.03
C THR A 135 -13.50 -23.58 -0.44
#